data_21bd11d61e86b4aee99b28d62e3758b3
#
_entry.id   21bd11d61e86b4aee99b28d62e3758b3
#
_cell.length_a   1.000
_cell.length_b   1.000
_cell.length_c   1.000
_cell.angle_alpha   90.00
_cell.angle_beta   90.00
_cell.angle_gamma   90.00
#
_symmetry.space_group_name_H-M   'P 1'
#
loop_
_entity.id
_entity.type
_entity.pdbx_description
1 polymer ?
#
loop_
_entity_poly.entity_id
_entity_poly.type
_entity_poly.pdbx_seq_one_letter_code
_entity_poly.pdbx_strand_id
1 'polypeptide(L)' 'MRKPKEYAYYRGDEFIMIGTIQEISEANKYKVKTVEGWRYPSQRKRSCNVLVEV' A
#
# COMPACT_ATOMS: atom_id res chain seq x y z
N MET A 1 8.66 21.37 -3.40
CA MET A 1 8.65 20.04 -2.79
C MET A 1 7.82 19.08 -3.64
N ARG A 2 8.31 17.89 -3.79
CA ARG A 2 7.60 16.89 -4.56
C ARG A 2 6.50 16.26 -3.71
N LYS A 3 5.35 16.05 -4.30
CA LYS A 3 4.29 15.33 -3.63
C LYS A 3 4.62 13.85 -3.60
N PRO A 4 4.36 13.17 -2.49
CA PRO A 4 4.55 11.71 -2.45
C PRO A 4 3.59 11.04 -3.43
N LYS A 5 4.01 9.91 -3.96
CA LYS A 5 3.16 9.15 -4.88
C LYS A 5 2.00 8.56 -4.12
N GLU A 6 0.85 8.54 -4.77
CA GLU A 6 -0.34 7.93 -4.20
C GLU A 6 -0.52 6.52 -4.74
N TYR A 7 -1.09 5.68 -3.91
CA TYR A 7 -1.32 4.28 -4.24
C TYR A 7 -2.73 3.89 -3.85
N ALA A 8 -3.31 3.00 -4.64
CA ALA A 8 -4.56 2.36 -4.28
C ALA A 8 -4.23 1.09 -3.51
N TYR A 9 -4.78 0.97 -2.31
CA TYR A 9 -4.54 -0.17 -1.45
C TYR A 9 -5.69 -1.16 -1.60
N TYR A 10 -5.34 -2.39 -1.95
CA TYR A 10 -6.30 -3.48 -2.09
C TYR A 10 -5.96 -4.60 -1.13
N ARG A 11 -6.99 -5.23 -0.61
CA ARG A 11 -6.82 -6.47 0.15
C ARG A 11 -7.45 -7.58 -0.68
N GLY A 12 -6.61 -8.40 -1.31
CA GLY A 12 -7.10 -9.33 -2.31
C GLY A 12 -7.69 -8.55 -3.47
N ASP A 13 -8.96 -8.76 -3.75
CA ASP A 13 -9.66 -8.06 -4.82
C ASP A 13 -10.46 -6.86 -4.32
N GLU A 14 -10.43 -6.61 -3.02
CA GLU A 14 -11.23 -5.55 -2.43
C GLU A 14 -10.45 -4.25 -2.31
N PHE A 15 -11.01 -3.18 -2.85
CA PHE A 15 -10.43 -1.85 -2.69
C PHE A 15 -10.66 -1.36 -1.25
N ILE A 16 -9.58 -0.94 -0.60
CA ILE A 16 -9.65 -0.46 0.78
C ILE A 16 -9.59 1.06 0.85
N MET A 17 -8.53 1.64 0.28
CA MET A 17 -8.36 3.08 0.32
C MET A 17 -7.31 3.52 -0.69
N ILE A 18 -7.24 4.82 -0.91
CA ILE A 18 -6.23 5.42 -1.75
C ILE A 18 -5.50 6.49 -0.94
N GLY A 19 -4.21 6.59 -1.15
CA GLY A 19 -3.39 7.59 -0.46
C GLY A 19 -1.92 7.28 -0.58
N THR A 20 -1.11 8.04 0.13
CA THR A 20 0.33 7.78 0.15
C THR A 20 0.63 6.58 1.03
N ILE A 21 1.85 6.05 0.88
CA ILE A 21 2.29 4.94 1.73
C ILE A 21 2.16 5.30 3.21
N GLN A 22 2.54 6.51 3.55
CA GLN A 22 2.45 6.96 4.94
C GLN A 22 0.99 6.99 5.42
N GLU A 23 0.10 7.51 4.59
CA GLU A 23 -1.31 7.56 4.95
C GLU A 23 -1.90 6.18 5.13
N ILE A 24 -1.57 5.28 4.22
CA ILE A 24 -2.05 3.90 4.30
C ILE A 24 -1.53 3.22 5.56
N SER A 25 -0.25 3.42 5.87
CA SER A 25 0.34 2.80 7.04
C SER A 25 -0.30 3.29 8.33
N GLU A 26 -0.55 4.59 8.41
CA GLU A 26 -1.16 5.17 9.61
C GLU A 26 -2.61 4.73 9.77
N ALA A 27 -3.36 4.73 8.67
CA ALA A 27 -4.77 4.38 8.71
C ALA A 27 -4.98 2.92 9.11
N ASN A 28 -4.04 2.06 8.77
CA ASN A 28 -4.15 0.63 9.03
C ASN A 28 -3.22 0.15 10.14
N LYS A 29 -2.51 1.06 10.78
CA LYS A 29 -1.59 0.79 11.90
C LYS A 29 -0.47 -0.16 11.53
N TYR A 30 0.04 -0.01 10.33
CA TYR A 30 1.22 -0.75 9.87
C TYR A 30 2.43 0.18 9.82
N LYS A 31 3.61 -0.42 9.81
CA LYS A 31 4.83 0.36 9.61
C LYS A 31 4.97 0.73 8.13
N VAL A 32 5.58 1.89 7.88
CA VAL A 32 5.80 2.34 6.50
C VAL A 32 6.55 1.29 5.68
N LYS A 33 7.57 0.67 6.27
CA LYS A 33 8.33 -0.36 5.57
C LYS A 33 7.47 -1.55 5.17
N THR A 34 6.52 -1.93 6.02
CA THR A 34 5.62 -3.03 5.73
C THR A 34 4.74 -2.70 4.53
N VAL A 35 4.14 -1.51 4.55
CA VAL A 35 3.26 -1.07 3.47
C VAL A 35 4.06 -0.91 2.18
N GLU A 36 5.25 -0.36 2.26
CA GLU A 36 6.10 -0.17 1.10
C GLU A 36 6.43 -1.49 0.40
N GLY A 37 6.60 -2.56 1.17
CA GLY A 37 6.86 -3.87 0.60
C GLY A 37 5.73 -4.40 -0.26
N TRP A 38 4.51 -3.94 -0.04
CA TRP A 38 3.36 -4.41 -0.81
C TRP A 38 3.36 -3.92 -2.25
N ARG A 39 4.24 -2.99 -2.59
CA ARG A 39 4.41 -2.51 -3.96
C ARG A 39 5.04 -3.55 -4.87
N TYR A 40 5.78 -4.49 -4.29
CA TYR A 40 6.60 -5.40 -5.06
C TYR A 40 5.86 -6.71 -5.33
N PRO A 41 5.81 -7.14 -6.60
CA PRO A 41 5.08 -8.37 -6.96
C PRO A 41 5.55 -9.61 -6.21
N SER A 42 6.82 -9.65 -5.87
CA SER A 42 7.39 -10.81 -5.18
C SER A 42 6.80 -11.01 -3.79
N GLN A 43 6.19 -9.99 -3.21
CA GLN A 43 5.58 -10.06 -1.89
C GLN A 43 4.14 -10.57 -1.91
N ARG A 44 3.54 -10.62 -3.09
CA ARG A 44 2.12 -11.00 -3.21
C ARG A 44 1.82 -12.42 -2.76
N LYS A 45 2.80 -13.29 -2.83
CA LYS A 45 2.59 -14.68 -2.44
C LYS A 45 2.31 -14.86 -0.97
N ARG A 46 2.73 -13.91 -0.15
CA ARG A 46 2.58 -14.00 1.30
C ARG A 46 1.52 -13.08 1.86
N SER A 47 1.04 -12.17 1.07
CA SER A 47 0.12 -11.17 1.56
C SER A 47 -0.95 -10.89 0.53
N CYS A 48 -2.17 -10.72 1.02
CA CYS A 48 -3.27 -10.29 0.17
C CYS A 48 -3.24 -8.78 -0.07
N ASN A 49 -2.39 -8.07 0.64
CA ASN A 49 -2.30 -6.62 0.53
C ASN A 49 -1.50 -6.25 -0.71
N VAL A 50 -2.06 -5.37 -1.52
CA VAL A 50 -1.46 -4.95 -2.78
C VAL A 50 -1.56 -3.44 -2.89
N LEU A 51 -0.50 -2.81 -3.36
CA LEU A 51 -0.50 -1.39 -3.69
C LEU A 51 -0.34 -1.23 -5.20
N VAL A 52 -1.20 -0.41 -5.76
CA VAL A 52 -1.14 -0.07 -7.18
C VAL A 52 -0.92 1.43 -7.30
N GLU A 53 0.11 1.82 -8.03
CA GLU A 53 0.39 3.24 -8.21
C GLU A 53 -0.71 3.89 -9.03
N VAL A 54 -1.18 5.02 -8.54
CA VAL A 54 -2.27 5.74 -9.20
C VAL A 54 -1.74 6.71 -10.25
#